data_b03c68ef116aa4a0948c3b94d6ead4f2
#
_entry.id   b03c68ef116aa4a0948c3b94d6ead4f2
#
_cell.length_a   1.000
_cell.length_b   1.000
_cell.length_c   1.000
_cell.angle_alpha   90.00
_cell.angle_beta   90.00
_cell.angle_gamma   90.00
#
_symmetry.space_group_name_H-M   'P 1'
#
loop_
_entity.id
_entity.type
_entity.pdbx_description
1 polymer ?
#
loop_
_entity_poly.entity_id
_entity_poly.type
_entity_poly.pdbx_seq_one_letter_code
_entity_poly.pdbx_strand_id
1 'polypeptide(L)'
;MKKLISLVLCLCMLMSMAVLPAYAETYTGSGKGMGANPVVLEVAIEDGAITAITVVSHEETPGLSDPAFENVPAAIIEKQSLAVDTVSGATLTSNAILAAVEEAAAQAGLDVEALKAPAAAAEAAKAETEQTADVVVVGAGIAGLSAALSAKENGADVIIIDKMAVPGGTTLLAGGILVSVDSELFEDDAMETDNLDSMLAYWKARQEKSGVESGYPDWDRLTGVLADTGKTVDWLVSNDVAFDPAPYAASSAYPMALANGGGAGLIAMLKDSVEARGVKVILECKATELVTDETGAVVGVKAETADEIITFKADSVVMATGGISQNEELVAKYSPKLDRAGLVPTSSVSHTGEGFEMALAVGAGTFDVFATPLFNTTFDPALSDAAGLAIYAQLGVNANGVRFGNEAAAAGWDTMDHTASDMIQDGNAPFWYIYDSSDEAINAVLEAGAAEGVIAKGETIEELALNMHVYTANLVKTYEAYNAAAAAGEDAEFGKPAMFLKPLTAAPFYAVKVYPTTFGSAGGVTTTEDGRVTTQAGDVISGLYAAGEISNRYFYNENYILAASLGLYSTMGRRAGAAAAQDALAK
;
A
#
# COMPACT_ATOMS: atom_id res chain seq x y z
N MET A 1 43.76 65.07 33.99
CA MET A 1 43.57 64.58 32.62
C MET A 1 44.02 63.10 32.40
N LYS A 2 45.23 62.69 32.83
CA LYS A 2 45.73 61.33 32.59
C LYS A 2 44.88 60.21 33.24
N LYS A 3 44.23 60.41 34.40
CA LYS A 3 43.36 59.45 35.06
C LYS A 3 41.97 59.34 34.43
N LEU A 4 41.46 60.36 33.75
CA LEU A 4 40.18 60.34 33.05
C LEU A 4 40.29 59.64 31.70
N ILE A 5 41.43 59.74 31.03
CA ILE A 5 41.73 59.10 29.76
C ILE A 5 41.89 57.58 29.98
N SER A 6 42.47 57.11 31.10
CA SER A 6 42.60 55.67 31.44
C SER A 6 41.23 55.01 31.77
N LEU A 7 40.29 55.77 32.36
CA LEU A 7 38.95 55.23 32.67
C LEU A 7 38.09 55.15 31.42
N VAL A 8 38.21 56.06 30.48
CA VAL A 8 37.49 56.05 29.20
C VAL A 8 38.03 54.94 28.29
N LEU A 9 39.38 54.70 28.27
CA LEU A 9 39.93 53.55 27.54
C LEU A 9 39.53 52.19 28.12
N CYS A 10 39.45 52.06 29.47
CA CYS A 10 38.92 50.84 30.10
C CYS A 10 37.42 50.61 29.83
N LEU A 11 36.62 51.71 29.80
CA LEU A 11 35.18 51.60 29.48
C LEU A 11 34.94 51.30 27.99
N CYS A 12 35.80 51.79 27.08
CA CYS A 12 35.76 51.44 25.66
C CYS A 12 36.27 50.00 25.39
N MET A 13 37.18 49.46 26.19
CA MET A 13 37.59 48.02 26.09
C MET A 13 36.57 47.05 26.71
N LEU A 14 35.72 47.52 27.63
CA LEU A 14 34.61 46.73 28.18
C LEU A 14 33.34 46.76 27.29
N MET A 15 33.24 47.69 26.33
CA MET A 15 32.15 47.75 25.35
C MET A 15 32.48 47.10 24.00
N SER A 16 33.69 46.60 23.80
CA SER A 16 34.05 45.74 22.66
C SER A 16 34.16 44.27 23.06
N MET A 17 33.24 43.75 23.87
CA MET A 17 32.84 42.36 23.71
C MET A 17 32.08 42.35 22.38
N ALA A 18 32.81 42.15 21.30
CA ALA A 18 32.24 41.77 20.03
C ALA A 18 31.31 40.62 20.32
N VAL A 19 30.01 40.81 20.11
CA VAL A 19 29.11 39.72 19.85
C VAL A 19 29.70 39.08 18.59
N LEU A 20 30.53 38.05 18.77
CA LEU A 20 30.88 37.18 17.66
C LEU A 20 29.54 36.70 17.12
N PRO A 21 29.31 36.79 15.82
CA PRO A 21 28.10 36.16 15.30
C PRO A 21 28.12 34.72 15.78
N ALA A 22 27.06 34.31 16.44
CA ALA A 22 26.90 32.91 16.81
C ALA A 22 26.97 32.12 15.48
N TYR A 23 27.97 31.27 15.35
CA TYR A 23 28.02 30.34 14.23
C TYR A 23 27.09 29.21 14.60
N ALA A 24 26.09 28.95 13.74
CA ALA A 24 25.28 27.76 13.86
C ALA A 24 26.21 26.54 13.86
N GLU A 25 26.18 25.76 14.93
CA GLU A 25 26.86 24.47 14.99
C GLU A 25 25.99 23.42 14.30
N THR A 26 26.62 22.57 13.48
CA THR A 26 25.92 21.55 12.71
C THR A 26 26.18 20.18 13.32
N TYR A 27 25.12 19.44 13.58
CA TYR A 27 25.15 18.09 14.13
C TYR A 27 24.52 17.12 13.16
N THR A 28 25.06 15.91 13.07
CA THR A 28 24.52 14.87 12.17
C THR A 28 23.76 13.85 12.99
N GLY A 29 22.53 13.55 12.55
CA GLY A 29 21.74 12.48 13.12
C GLY A 29 21.22 11.53 12.04
N SER A 30 20.78 10.36 12.47
CA SER A 30 20.27 9.31 11.60
C SER A 30 18.99 8.67 12.16
N GLY A 31 18.09 8.27 11.27
CA GLY A 31 16.87 7.55 11.66
C GLY A 31 16.51 6.47 10.66
N LYS A 32 16.03 5.32 11.12
CA LYS A 32 15.62 4.22 10.24
C LYS A 32 14.26 4.50 9.64
N GLY A 33 14.21 4.58 8.31
CA GLY A 33 12.98 4.66 7.51
C GLY A 33 12.66 3.35 6.82
N MET A 34 12.07 3.41 5.62
CA MET A 34 11.74 2.26 4.79
C MET A 34 12.94 1.73 4.00
N GLY A 35 13.88 2.61 3.63
CA GLY A 35 15.05 2.25 2.84
C GLY A 35 16.02 1.33 3.60
N ALA A 36 16.91 0.63 2.84
CA ALA A 36 17.95 -0.22 3.42
C ALA A 36 18.94 0.60 4.26
N ASN A 37 19.25 1.83 3.82
CA ASN A 37 20.09 2.77 4.55
C ASN A 37 19.25 3.80 5.32
N PRO A 38 19.73 4.26 6.49
CA PRO A 38 19.01 5.24 7.29
C PRO A 38 18.89 6.60 6.58
N VAL A 39 17.87 7.36 6.95
CA VAL A 39 17.78 8.79 6.67
C VAL A 39 18.84 9.51 7.50
N VAL A 40 19.74 10.25 6.86
CA VAL A 40 20.79 11.03 7.51
C VAL A 40 20.54 12.51 7.29
N LEU A 41 20.51 13.26 8.39
CA LEU A 41 20.27 14.70 8.38
C LEU A 41 21.42 15.47 9.04
N GLU A 42 21.70 16.66 8.53
CA GLU A 42 22.46 17.70 9.22
C GLU A 42 21.50 18.71 9.83
N VAL A 43 21.65 18.98 11.12
CA VAL A 43 20.80 19.91 11.89
C VAL A 43 21.67 21.06 12.39
N ALA A 44 21.37 22.27 11.94
CA ALA A 44 22.03 23.48 12.40
C ALA A 44 21.32 24.02 13.65
N ILE A 45 22.10 24.27 14.71
CA ILE A 45 21.60 24.76 15.99
C ILE A 45 22.35 26.04 16.34
N GLU A 46 21.62 27.12 16.66
CA GLU A 46 22.13 28.40 17.06
C GLU A 46 21.41 28.89 18.33
N ASP A 47 22.15 29.25 19.36
CA ASP A 47 21.61 29.72 20.63
C ASP A 47 20.55 28.77 21.26
N GLY A 48 20.70 27.47 21.03
CA GLY A 48 19.78 26.43 21.54
C GLY A 48 18.51 26.25 20.72
N ALA A 49 18.40 26.90 19.55
CA ALA A 49 17.27 26.73 18.61
C ALA A 49 17.71 25.99 17.35
N ILE A 50 16.84 25.14 16.81
CA ILE A 50 17.03 24.45 15.53
C ILE A 50 16.74 25.46 14.42
N THR A 51 17.76 25.82 13.61
CA THR A 51 17.64 26.86 12.58
C THR A 51 17.59 26.32 11.16
N ALA A 52 18.16 25.12 10.92
CA ALA A 52 18.05 24.45 9.63
C ALA A 52 18.15 22.93 9.81
N ILE A 53 17.49 22.20 8.92
CA ILE A 53 17.58 20.74 8.79
C ILE A 53 17.83 20.44 7.32
N THR A 54 18.93 19.77 7.01
CA THR A 54 19.34 19.46 5.65
C THR A 54 19.46 17.95 5.47
N VAL A 55 18.86 17.42 4.42
CA VAL A 55 18.94 16.01 4.05
C VAL A 55 20.32 15.72 3.44
N VAL A 56 21.06 14.80 4.05
CA VAL A 56 22.38 14.35 3.56
C VAL A 56 22.23 13.13 2.65
N SER A 57 21.49 12.14 3.11
CA SER A 57 21.22 10.92 2.32
C SER A 57 19.98 10.18 2.82
N HIS A 58 19.30 9.51 1.91
CA HIS A 58 18.23 8.56 2.19
C HIS A 58 18.03 7.60 1.01
N GLU A 59 17.32 6.50 1.26
CA GLU A 59 16.85 5.56 0.23
C GLU A 59 15.32 5.36 0.34
N GLU A 60 14.63 6.39 0.78
CA GLU A 60 13.17 6.39 0.87
C GLU A 60 12.52 6.42 -0.52
N THR A 61 11.25 6.00 -0.61
CA THR A 61 10.51 5.90 -1.87
C THR A 61 10.21 7.28 -2.46
N PRO A 62 10.75 7.62 -3.64
CA PRO A 62 10.47 8.90 -4.30
C PRO A 62 8.97 9.10 -4.55
N GLY A 63 8.50 10.33 -4.42
CA GLY A 63 7.08 10.69 -4.56
C GLY A 63 6.22 10.39 -3.33
N LEU A 64 6.50 9.31 -2.60
CA LEU A 64 5.80 8.95 -1.36
C LEU A 64 6.39 9.69 -0.15
N SER A 65 7.71 9.74 -0.06
CA SER A 65 8.44 10.31 1.07
C SER A 65 8.71 11.81 0.96
N ASP A 66 8.63 12.37 -0.25
CA ASP A 66 8.99 13.77 -0.51
C ASP A 66 8.25 14.76 0.40
N PRO A 67 6.92 14.64 0.62
CA PRO A 67 6.22 15.53 1.54
C PRO A 67 6.70 15.45 2.99
N ALA A 68 7.22 14.29 3.44
CA ALA A 68 7.79 14.18 4.78
C ALA A 68 9.09 14.99 4.90
N PHE A 69 9.93 14.97 3.87
CA PHE A 69 11.16 15.78 3.85
C PHE A 69 10.92 17.28 3.74
N GLU A 70 9.78 17.69 3.20
CA GLU A 70 9.39 19.12 3.13
C GLU A 70 8.72 19.57 4.42
N ASN A 71 7.71 18.85 4.89
CA ASN A 71 6.80 19.31 5.95
C ASN A 71 7.36 19.09 7.36
N VAL A 72 7.95 17.91 7.64
CA VAL A 72 8.42 17.58 9.01
C VAL A 72 9.57 18.50 9.44
N PRO A 73 10.64 18.71 8.65
CA PRO A 73 11.70 19.65 8.99
C PRO A 73 11.18 21.07 9.18
N ALA A 74 10.28 21.55 8.30
CA ALA A 74 9.68 22.87 8.41
C ALA A 74 8.89 23.05 9.71
N ALA A 75 8.06 22.07 10.07
CA ALA A 75 7.28 22.07 11.30
C ALA A 75 8.16 22.03 12.56
N ILE A 76 9.26 21.25 12.55
CA ILE A 76 10.23 21.21 13.67
C ILE A 76 10.87 22.57 13.87
N ILE A 77 11.32 23.22 12.79
CA ILE A 77 11.97 24.55 12.85
C ILE A 77 10.96 25.59 13.33
N GLU A 78 9.74 25.61 12.81
CA GLU A 78 8.71 26.57 13.18
C GLU A 78 8.30 26.42 14.66
N LYS A 79 8.02 25.16 15.09
CA LYS A 79 7.49 24.88 16.43
C LYS A 79 8.57 24.69 17.48
N GLN A 80 9.84 24.57 17.07
CA GLN A 80 10.96 24.21 17.96
C GLN A 80 10.62 22.98 18.81
N SER A 81 10.04 21.94 18.17
CA SER A 81 9.49 20.77 18.84
C SER A 81 9.63 19.53 17.96
N LEU A 82 9.84 18.38 18.57
CA LEU A 82 9.73 17.05 17.93
C LEU A 82 8.32 16.46 18.04
N ALA A 83 7.43 17.10 18.82
CA ALA A 83 6.02 16.76 18.88
C ALA A 83 5.26 17.41 17.73
N VAL A 84 5.66 17.07 16.50
CA VAL A 84 5.00 17.49 15.27
C VAL A 84 4.30 16.31 14.61
N ASP A 85 3.26 16.59 13.83
CA ASP A 85 2.50 15.55 13.15
C ASP A 85 3.36 14.87 12.07
N THR A 86 3.15 13.56 11.93
CA THR A 86 3.73 12.80 10.82
C THR A 86 2.92 13.03 9.55
N VAL A 87 3.58 12.97 8.40
CA VAL A 87 2.91 13.09 7.10
C VAL A 87 2.16 11.81 6.79
N SER A 88 0.87 11.95 6.49
CA SER A 88 0.00 10.83 6.16
C SER A 88 0.54 10.07 4.93
N GLY A 89 0.76 8.76 5.09
CA GLY A 89 1.35 7.91 4.07
C GLY A 89 2.88 7.84 4.06
N ALA A 90 3.57 8.77 4.72
CA ALA A 90 5.02 8.79 4.89
C ALA A 90 5.44 8.70 6.37
N THR A 91 4.66 8.00 7.20
CA THR A 91 4.85 7.93 8.66
C THR A 91 6.22 7.37 9.04
N LEU A 92 6.70 6.33 8.35
CA LEU A 92 8.01 5.74 8.64
C LEU A 92 9.14 6.73 8.33
N THR A 93 9.06 7.42 7.19
CA THR A 93 10.01 8.48 6.83
C THR A 93 9.94 9.65 7.80
N SER A 94 8.72 10.07 8.20
CA SER A 94 8.53 11.13 9.20
C SER A 94 9.17 10.76 10.52
N ASN A 95 8.97 9.53 11.01
CA ASN A 95 9.60 9.03 12.22
C ASN A 95 11.13 8.94 12.10
N ALA A 96 11.65 8.57 10.93
CA ALA A 96 13.09 8.57 10.66
C ALA A 96 13.68 9.99 10.75
N ILE A 97 12.99 10.98 10.19
CA ILE A 97 13.38 12.40 10.29
C ILE A 97 13.37 12.85 11.76
N LEU A 98 12.30 12.56 12.50
CA LEU A 98 12.19 12.89 13.92
C LEU A 98 13.32 12.26 14.74
N ALA A 99 13.61 10.97 14.52
CA ALA A 99 14.70 10.27 15.20
C ALA A 99 16.08 10.86 14.85
N ALA A 100 16.31 11.21 13.60
CA ALA A 100 17.57 11.84 13.17
C ALA A 100 17.76 13.23 13.83
N VAL A 101 16.70 14.04 13.88
CA VAL A 101 16.76 15.36 14.55
C VAL A 101 16.93 15.19 16.06
N GLU A 102 16.27 14.19 16.66
CA GLU A 102 16.44 13.85 18.08
C GLU A 102 17.90 13.53 18.42
N GLU A 103 18.55 12.67 17.61
CA GLU A 103 19.95 12.30 17.77
C GLU A 103 20.86 13.55 17.67
N ALA A 104 20.64 14.39 16.66
CA ALA A 104 21.41 15.61 16.48
C ALA A 104 21.20 16.62 17.63
N ALA A 105 19.96 16.79 18.10
CA ALA A 105 19.61 17.65 19.22
C ALA A 105 20.27 17.17 20.53
N ALA A 106 20.30 15.86 20.76
CA ALA A 106 20.99 15.25 21.90
C ALA A 106 22.50 15.51 21.86
N GLN A 107 23.14 15.41 20.69
CA GLN A 107 24.56 15.73 20.51
C GLN A 107 24.87 17.20 20.79
N ALA A 108 23.93 18.09 20.47
CA ALA A 108 24.01 19.52 20.78
C ALA A 108 23.76 19.85 22.26
N GLY A 109 23.33 18.86 23.06
CA GLY A 109 23.00 19.06 24.46
C GLY A 109 21.65 19.74 24.72
N LEU A 110 20.75 19.73 23.75
CA LEU A 110 19.37 20.19 23.93
C LEU A 110 18.58 19.23 24.85
N ASP A 111 17.58 19.76 25.55
CA ASP A 111 16.64 18.95 26.31
C ASP A 111 15.64 18.26 25.37
N VAL A 112 15.99 17.03 24.97
CA VAL A 112 15.19 16.22 24.04
C VAL A 112 13.80 15.90 24.60
N GLU A 113 13.67 15.69 25.92
CA GLU A 113 12.37 15.44 26.54
C GLU A 113 11.48 16.68 26.47
N ALA A 114 12.06 17.85 26.60
CA ALA A 114 11.33 19.10 26.41
C ALA A 114 10.91 19.31 24.95
N LEU A 115 11.74 18.92 23.98
CA LEU A 115 11.40 18.96 22.54
C LEU A 115 10.28 17.99 22.18
N LYS A 116 10.19 16.83 22.85
CA LYS A 116 9.13 15.82 22.66
C LYS A 116 7.85 16.13 23.41
N ALA A 117 7.88 17.07 24.34
CA ALA A 117 6.69 17.41 25.11
C ALA A 117 5.62 18.00 24.15
N PRO A 118 4.37 17.48 24.20
CA PRO A 118 3.31 18.03 23.37
C PRO A 118 3.17 19.54 23.67
N ALA A 119 3.24 20.37 22.63
CA ALA A 119 2.87 21.76 22.80
C ALA A 119 1.41 21.79 23.25
N ALA A 120 1.10 22.55 24.29
CA ALA A 120 -0.28 22.78 24.71
C ALA A 120 -0.99 23.65 23.66
N ALA A 121 -1.28 23.07 22.51
CA ALA A 121 -2.08 23.72 21.49
C ALA A 121 -3.54 23.62 21.95
N ALA A 122 -4.16 24.74 22.26
CA ALA A 122 -5.60 24.83 22.21
C ALA A 122 -5.99 24.53 20.74
N GLU A 123 -6.69 23.45 20.47
CA GLU A 123 -7.28 23.20 19.16
C GLU A 123 -8.15 24.42 18.80
N ALA A 124 -7.68 25.22 17.86
CA ALA A 124 -8.50 26.29 17.30
C ALA A 124 -9.67 25.62 16.59
N ALA A 125 -10.90 26.12 16.82
CA ALA A 125 -12.06 25.61 16.11
C ALA A 125 -11.81 25.77 14.59
N LYS A 126 -11.90 24.63 13.84
CA LYS A 126 -11.73 24.64 12.39
C LYS A 126 -12.78 25.54 11.73
N ALA A 127 -12.38 26.26 10.70
CA ALA A 127 -13.30 27.10 9.92
C ALA A 127 -14.26 26.18 9.12
N GLU A 128 -15.55 26.54 9.08
CA GLU A 128 -16.52 25.85 8.23
C GLU A 128 -16.63 26.57 6.89
N THR A 129 -16.44 25.85 5.79
CA THR A 129 -16.47 26.38 4.42
C THR A 129 -17.32 25.49 3.51
N GLU A 130 -17.71 26.02 2.35
CA GLU A 130 -18.46 25.28 1.34
C GLU A 130 -17.78 25.40 -0.02
N GLN A 131 -17.75 24.31 -0.77
CA GLN A 131 -17.36 24.26 -2.18
C GLN A 131 -18.43 23.52 -2.98
N THR A 132 -18.57 23.83 -4.27
CA THR A 132 -19.58 23.19 -5.14
C THR A 132 -18.92 22.69 -6.41
N ALA A 133 -19.33 21.50 -6.84
CA ALA A 133 -19.00 20.92 -8.13
C ALA A 133 -20.17 20.08 -8.62
N ASP A 134 -20.20 19.68 -9.90
CA ASP A 134 -21.19 18.73 -10.41
C ASP A 134 -20.90 17.33 -9.86
N VAL A 135 -19.62 16.97 -9.81
CA VAL A 135 -19.14 15.67 -9.33
C VAL A 135 -18.00 15.86 -8.31
N VAL A 136 -18.12 15.22 -7.16
CA VAL A 136 -17.02 15.11 -6.19
C VAL A 136 -16.53 13.66 -6.16
N VAL A 137 -15.24 13.48 -6.33
CA VAL A 137 -14.58 12.16 -6.25
C VAL A 137 -13.82 12.06 -4.93
N VAL A 138 -14.08 11.03 -4.16
CA VAL A 138 -13.43 10.75 -2.88
C VAL A 138 -12.39 9.64 -3.07
N GLY A 139 -11.12 10.01 -3.04
CA GLY A 139 -9.96 9.14 -3.28
C GLY A 139 -9.28 9.41 -4.63
N ALA A 140 -7.97 9.65 -4.59
CA ALA A 140 -7.11 9.96 -5.74
C ALA A 140 -6.25 8.74 -6.19
N GLY A 141 -6.74 7.51 -6.00
CA GLY A 141 -6.18 6.29 -6.60
C GLY A 141 -6.56 6.18 -8.08
N ILE A 142 -6.13 5.10 -8.76
CA ILE A 142 -6.40 4.91 -10.20
C ILE A 142 -7.89 4.98 -10.53
N ALA A 143 -8.76 4.41 -9.70
CA ALA A 143 -10.21 4.44 -9.92
C ALA A 143 -10.77 5.86 -9.85
N GLY A 144 -10.34 6.63 -8.83
CA GLY A 144 -10.81 8.00 -8.63
C GLY A 144 -10.30 8.96 -9.69
N LEU A 145 -9.01 8.90 -10.04
CA LEU A 145 -8.44 9.72 -11.11
C LEU A 145 -9.09 9.40 -12.47
N SER A 146 -9.34 8.12 -12.76
CA SER A 146 -10.06 7.71 -13.98
C SER A 146 -11.52 8.18 -13.97
N ALA A 147 -12.20 8.15 -12.80
CA ALA A 147 -13.56 8.66 -12.69
C ALA A 147 -13.62 10.18 -12.91
N ALA A 148 -12.70 10.92 -12.29
CA ALA A 148 -12.63 12.37 -12.45
C ALA A 148 -12.32 12.79 -13.88
N LEU A 149 -11.35 12.12 -14.52
CA LEU A 149 -11.00 12.35 -15.92
C LEU A 149 -12.22 12.11 -16.83
N SER A 150 -12.88 10.98 -16.66
CA SER A 150 -14.07 10.63 -17.46
C SER A 150 -15.23 11.58 -17.18
N ALA A 151 -15.48 11.97 -15.93
CA ALA A 151 -16.54 12.95 -15.61
C ALA A 151 -16.24 14.31 -16.26
N LYS A 152 -14.99 14.75 -16.23
CA LYS A 152 -14.56 16.00 -16.86
C LYS A 152 -14.72 16.00 -18.37
N GLU A 153 -14.35 14.90 -19.05
CA GLU A 153 -14.57 14.74 -20.49
C GLU A 153 -16.05 14.76 -20.87
N ASN A 154 -16.93 14.31 -19.99
CA ASN A 154 -18.38 14.39 -20.17
C ASN A 154 -18.97 15.78 -19.80
N GLY A 155 -18.13 16.76 -19.50
CA GLY A 155 -18.51 18.17 -19.33
C GLY A 155 -18.80 18.61 -17.90
N ALA A 156 -18.66 17.74 -16.90
CA ALA A 156 -18.92 18.08 -15.49
C ALA A 156 -17.78 18.95 -14.92
N ASP A 157 -18.15 19.79 -13.94
CA ASP A 157 -17.17 20.37 -13.01
C ASP A 157 -16.84 19.37 -11.91
N VAL A 158 -15.52 19.13 -11.68
CA VAL A 158 -15.07 18.01 -10.86
C VAL A 158 -14.06 18.46 -9.80
N ILE A 159 -14.25 18.00 -8.57
CA ILE A 159 -13.29 18.12 -7.48
C ILE A 159 -12.91 16.71 -7.01
N ILE A 160 -11.62 16.46 -6.83
CA ILE A 160 -11.08 15.26 -6.16
C ILE A 160 -10.62 15.65 -4.76
N ILE A 161 -10.97 14.83 -3.75
CA ILE A 161 -10.43 14.95 -2.40
C ILE A 161 -9.76 13.64 -2.00
N ASP A 162 -8.62 13.73 -1.32
CA ASP A 162 -7.92 12.57 -0.77
C ASP A 162 -7.37 12.89 0.62
N LYS A 163 -7.45 11.93 1.55
CA LYS A 163 -6.94 12.10 2.92
C LYS A 163 -5.42 12.07 3.03
N MET A 164 -4.74 11.56 1.99
CA MET A 164 -3.29 11.41 1.97
C MET A 164 -2.62 12.69 1.48
N ALA A 165 -1.35 12.88 1.87
CA ALA A 165 -0.52 13.97 1.37
C ALA A 165 -0.08 13.78 -0.09
N VAL A 166 -0.15 12.54 -0.59
CA VAL A 166 0.15 12.18 -1.98
C VAL A 166 -0.99 11.38 -2.58
N PRO A 167 -1.34 11.59 -3.86
CA PRO A 167 -2.35 10.78 -4.53
C PRO A 167 -1.82 9.39 -4.86
N GLY A 168 -2.72 8.44 -5.07
CA GLY A 168 -2.39 7.14 -5.66
C GLY A 168 -2.78 5.93 -4.83
N GLY A 169 -2.85 6.03 -3.52
CA GLY A 169 -3.20 4.89 -2.66
C GLY A 169 -2.31 3.67 -2.96
N THR A 170 -2.90 2.46 -3.03
CA THR A 170 -2.16 1.23 -3.36
C THR A 170 -1.62 1.22 -4.80
N THR A 171 -2.20 2.00 -5.72
CA THR A 171 -1.66 2.09 -7.10
C THR A 171 -0.24 2.64 -7.12
N LEU A 172 0.09 3.57 -6.22
CA LEU A 172 1.43 4.14 -6.08
C LEU A 172 2.49 3.06 -5.77
N LEU A 173 2.10 2.02 -5.03
CA LEU A 173 2.95 0.90 -4.61
C LEU A 173 2.98 -0.25 -5.64
N ALA A 174 2.11 -0.21 -6.64
CA ALA A 174 1.96 -1.27 -7.63
C ALA A 174 3.00 -1.15 -8.76
N GLY A 175 3.24 -2.26 -9.47
CA GLY A 175 4.13 -2.30 -10.64
C GLY A 175 3.66 -1.50 -11.86
N GLY A 176 2.43 -0.95 -11.85
CA GLY A 176 1.88 -0.21 -12.99
C GLY A 176 1.45 -1.09 -14.16
N ILE A 177 1.12 -2.36 -13.87
CA ILE A 177 0.74 -3.36 -14.87
C ILE A 177 -0.78 -3.47 -14.90
N LEU A 178 -1.39 -3.34 -16.09
CA LEU A 178 -2.83 -3.37 -16.29
C LEU A 178 -3.22 -4.51 -17.22
N VAL A 179 -4.22 -5.32 -16.83
CA VAL A 179 -4.90 -6.16 -17.81
C VAL A 179 -5.50 -5.28 -18.91
N SER A 180 -5.29 -5.63 -20.17
CA SER A 180 -5.76 -4.87 -21.33
C SER A 180 -6.09 -5.81 -22.46
N VAL A 181 -7.36 -6.20 -22.52
CA VAL A 181 -7.85 -7.16 -23.53
C VAL A 181 -8.15 -6.40 -24.82
N ASP A 182 -7.54 -6.83 -25.91
CA ASP A 182 -7.81 -6.30 -27.26
C ASP A 182 -7.55 -4.78 -27.37
N SER A 183 -6.39 -4.33 -26.84
CA SER A 183 -5.95 -2.93 -26.88
C SER A 183 -5.22 -2.60 -28.18
N GLU A 184 -5.51 -1.44 -28.77
CA GLU A 184 -4.81 -0.90 -29.95
C GLU A 184 -3.32 -0.59 -29.68
N LEU A 185 -2.93 -0.51 -28.39
CA LEU A 185 -1.54 -0.30 -27.97
C LEU A 185 -0.59 -1.37 -28.53
N PHE A 186 -1.08 -2.60 -28.76
CA PHE A 186 -0.30 -3.78 -29.15
C PHE A 186 -0.49 -4.21 -30.61
N GLU A 187 -0.95 -3.35 -31.52
CA GLU A 187 -1.28 -3.69 -32.91
C GLU A 187 -0.17 -4.44 -33.66
N ASP A 188 1.10 -4.08 -33.38
CA ASP A 188 2.25 -4.68 -34.08
C ASP A 188 2.76 -5.98 -33.42
N ASP A 189 2.42 -6.23 -32.16
CA ASP A 189 2.93 -7.33 -31.33
C ASP A 189 1.81 -8.16 -30.65
N ALA A 190 0.60 -8.17 -31.23
CA ALA A 190 -0.55 -8.86 -30.67
C ALA A 190 -0.27 -10.36 -30.42
N MET A 191 -0.50 -10.79 -29.19
CA MET A 191 -0.42 -12.22 -28.83
C MET A 191 -1.67 -12.94 -29.36
N GLU A 192 -1.55 -14.20 -29.81
CA GLU A 192 -2.71 -15.01 -30.19
C GLU A 192 -3.76 -15.15 -29.05
N THR A 193 -3.33 -14.96 -27.82
CA THR A 193 -4.14 -14.99 -26.60
C THR A 193 -4.75 -13.64 -26.22
N ASP A 194 -4.47 -12.56 -26.99
CA ASP A 194 -5.06 -11.25 -26.75
C ASP A 194 -6.50 -11.21 -27.26
N ASN A 195 -7.37 -11.83 -26.53
CA ASN A 195 -8.81 -11.81 -26.77
C ASN A 195 -9.56 -12.16 -25.48
N LEU A 196 -10.82 -11.75 -25.46
CA LEU A 196 -11.70 -11.92 -24.29
C LEU A 196 -11.89 -13.40 -23.89
N ASP A 197 -12.03 -14.30 -24.85
CA ASP A 197 -12.25 -15.74 -24.56
C ASP A 197 -11.05 -16.36 -23.86
N SER A 198 -9.83 -16.05 -24.30
CA SER A 198 -8.59 -16.51 -23.66
C SER A 198 -8.47 -15.96 -22.25
N MET A 199 -8.78 -14.67 -22.04
CA MET A 199 -8.75 -14.05 -20.73
C MET A 199 -9.78 -14.65 -19.77
N LEU A 200 -11.01 -14.90 -20.23
CA LEU A 200 -12.05 -15.56 -19.43
C LEU A 200 -11.67 -17.00 -19.10
N ALA A 201 -11.09 -17.75 -20.05
CA ALA A 201 -10.61 -19.11 -19.79
C ALA A 201 -9.50 -19.14 -18.73
N TYR A 202 -8.54 -18.21 -18.80
CA TYR A 202 -7.50 -18.04 -17.80
C TYR A 202 -8.10 -17.70 -16.43
N TRP A 203 -9.00 -16.71 -16.38
CA TRP A 203 -9.67 -16.31 -15.13
C TRP A 203 -10.42 -17.48 -14.48
N LYS A 204 -11.19 -18.21 -15.29
CA LYS A 204 -11.93 -19.37 -14.83
C LYS A 204 -11.02 -20.45 -14.25
N ALA A 205 -9.95 -20.80 -14.95
CA ALA A 205 -8.99 -21.79 -14.49
C ALA A 205 -8.36 -21.41 -13.14
N ARG A 206 -8.10 -20.12 -12.91
CA ARG A 206 -7.56 -19.61 -11.65
C ARG A 206 -8.57 -19.63 -10.51
N GLN A 207 -9.83 -19.23 -10.78
CA GLN A 207 -10.87 -19.19 -9.75
C GLN A 207 -11.32 -20.60 -9.35
N GLU A 208 -11.37 -21.54 -10.28
CA GLU A 208 -11.72 -22.95 -10.01
C GLU A 208 -10.69 -23.67 -9.11
N LYS A 209 -9.43 -23.28 -9.19
CA LYS A 209 -8.37 -23.84 -8.35
C LYS A 209 -8.57 -23.54 -6.86
N SER A 210 -9.29 -22.50 -6.48
CA SER A 210 -9.57 -22.20 -5.09
C SER A 210 -10.45 -23.24 -4.41
N GLY A 211 -11.18 -24.05 -5.18
CA GLY A 211 -12.13 -25.04 -4.65
C GLY A 211 -13.29 -24.45 -3.84
N VAL A 212 -13.41 -23.13 -3.79
CA VAL A 212 -14.44 -22.43 -3.01
C VAL A 212 -15.65 -22.13 -3.89
N GLU A 213 -16.80 -22.64 -3.52
CA GLU A 213 -18.08 -22.28 -4.12
C GLU A 213 -18.65 -21.05 -3.41
N SER A 214 -18.51 -19.87 -4.02
CA SER A 214 -18.95 -18.60 -3.41
C SER A 214 -20.03 -17.86 -4.20
N GLY A 215 -20.40 -18.34 -5.39
CA GLY A 215 -21.25 -17.60 -6.33
C GLY A 215 -20.54 -16.46 -7.05
N TYR A 216 -19.23 -16.28 -6.83
CA TYR A 216 -18.39 -15.29 -7.49
C TYR A 216 -17.24 -15.97 -8.23
N PRO A 217 -16.68 -15.34 -9.29
CA PRO A 217 -17.08 -14.04 -9.88
C PRO A 217 -18.50 -14.02 -10.44
N ASP A 218 -19.09 -12.82 -10.53
CA ASP A 218 -20.22 -12.55 -11.40
C ASP A 218 -19.70 -12.54 -12.84
N TRP A 219 -19.89 -13.63 -13.56
CA TRP A 219 -19.28 -13.85 -14.86
C TRP A 219 -19.76 -12.87 -15.93
N ASP A 220 -21.04 -12.47 -15.90
CA ASP A 220 -21.59 -11.53 -16.89
C ASP A 220 -20.96 -10.15 -16.67
N ARG A 221 -20.90 -9.70 -15.44
CA ARG A 221 -20.30 -8.42 -15.07
C ARG A 221 -18.78 -8.40 -15.33
N LEU A 222 -18.07 -9.45 -14.95
CA LEU A 222 -16.65 -9.60 -15.21
C LEU A 222 -16.36 -9.55 -16.71
N THR A 223 -17.13 -10.31 -17.52
CA THR A 223 -17.01 -10.29 -18.99
C THR A 223 -17.18 -8.89 -19.55
N GLY A 224 -18.21 -8.17 -19.11
CA GLY A 224 -18.46 -6.79 -19.54
C GLY A 224 -17.32 -5.82 -19.19
N VAL A 225 -16.71 -5.96 -18.03
CA VAL A 225 -15.58 -5.08 -17.63
C VAL A 225 -14.31 -5.47 -18.38
N LEU A 226 -13.99 -6.76 -18.48
CA LEU A 226 -12.81 -7.24 -19.23
C LEU A 226 -12.82 -6.82 -20.68
N ALA A 227 -13.98 -6.86 -21.35
CA ALA A 227 -14.15 -6.42 -22.74
C ALA A 227 -13.88 -4.91 -22.96
N ASP A 228 -13.83 -4.14 -21.88
CA ASP A 228 -13.55 -2.71 -21.94
C ASP A 228 -12.15 -2.33 -21.42
N THR A 229 -11.37 -3.29 -20.92
CA THR A 229 -10.05 -2.98 -20.35
C THR A 229 -9.07 -2.45 -21.39
N GLY A 230 -9.00 -3.05 -22.59
CA GLY A 230 -8.18 -2.56 -23.70
C GLY A 230 -8.60 -1.16 -24.13
N LYS A 231 -9.89 -0.94 -24.37
CA LYS A 231 -10.44 0.39 -24.69
C LYS A 231 -10.14 1.43 -23.61
N THR A 232 -10.01 0.98 -22.33
CA THR A 232 -9.64 1.88 -21.24
C THR A 232 -8.15 2.21 -21.28
N VAL A 233 -7.29 1.27 -21.64
CA VAL A 233 -5.86 1.54 -21.87
C VAL A 233 -5.69 2.51 -23.03
N ASP A 234 -6.37 2.29 -24.16
CA ASP A 234 -6.33 3.19 -25.33
C ASP A 234 -6.83 4.60 -24.97
N TRP A 235 -7.88 4.67 -24.16
CA TRP A 235 -8.38 5.93 -23.63
C TRP A 235 -7.38 6.61 -22.70
N LEU A 236 -6.68 5.87 -21.83
CA LEU A 236 -5.60 6.42 -20.99
C LEU A 236 -4.46 6.97 -21.86
N VAL A 237 -4.06 6.26 -22.92
CA VAL A 237 -3.07 6.74 -23.89
C VAL A 237 -3.52 8.04 -24.55
N SER A 238 -4.79 8.14 -24.98
CA SER A 238 -5.35 9.37 -25.56
C SER A 238 -5.42 10.54 -24.56
N ASN A 239 -5.25 10.25 -23.27
CA ASN A 239 -5.25 11.19 -22.15
C ASN A 239 -3.85 11.40 -21.55
N ASP A 240 -2.81 11.28 -22.38
CA ASP A 240 -1.41 11.58 -22.03
C ASP A 240 -0.76 10.59 -21.04
N VAL A 241 -1.36 9.40 -20.82
CA VAL A 241 -0.74 8.33 -20.01
C VAL A 241 0.12 7.45 -20.92
N ALA A 242 1.41 7.41 -20.67
CA ALA A 242 2.37 6.67 -21.49
C ALA A 242 2.55 5.23 -20.98
N PHE A 243 2.51 4.28 -21.90
CA PHE A 243 2.76 2.86 -21.68
C PHE A 243 3.92 2.38 -22.57
N ASP A 244 4.52 1.24 -22.19
CA ASP A 244 5.42 0.52 -23.07
C ASP A 244 4.58 -0.01 -24.27
N PRO A 245 5.03 0.21 -25.51
CA PRO A 245 4.31 -0.29 -26.69
C PRO A 245 4.36 -1.81 -26.83
N ALA A 246 5.29 -2.49 -26.15
CA ALA A 246 5.36 -3.94 -26.12
C ALA A 246 4.51 -4.53 -24.99
N PRO A 247 3.79 -5.64 -25.24
CA PRO A 247 3.02 -6.27 -24.17
C PRO A 247 3.96 -6.80 -23.06
N TYR A 248 3.63 -6.52 -21.82
CA TYR A 248 4.35 -7.05 -20.69
C TYR A 248 4.02 -8.53 -20.49
N ALA A 249 4.96 -9.40 -20.84
CA ALA A 249 4.77 -10.85 -20.88
C ALA A 249 5.52 -11.59 -19.75
N ALA A 250 5.44 -11.15 -18.51
CA ALA A 250 6.00 -11.88 -17.37
C ALA A 250 5.19 -13.15 -17.10
N SER A 251 5.44 -14.24 -17.82
CA SER A 251 4.78 -15.56 -17.66
C SER A 251 3.26 -15.56 -17.89
N SER A 252 2.68 -14.54 -18.50
CA SER A 252 1.24 -14.43 -18.64
C SER A 252 0.69 -15.11 -19.87
N ALA A 253 -0.47 -15.71 -19.71
CA ALA A 253 -1.26 -16.24 -20.79
C ALA A 253 -2.00 -15.16 -21.61
N TYR A 254 -1.85 -13.89 -21.25
CA TYR A 254 -2.53 -12.74 -21.85
C TYR A 254 -1.64 -11.49 -21.81
N PRO A 255 -1.81 -10.56 -22.75
CA PRO A 255 -1.04 -9.33 -22.77
C PRO A 255 -1.48 -8.37 -21.64
N MET A 256 -0.51 -7.64 -21.14
CA MET A 256 -0.71 -6.63 -20.11
C MET A 256 0.01 -5.34 -20.50
N ALA A 257 -0.62 -4.19 -20.30
CA ALA A 257 0.01 -2.90 -20.48
C ALA A 257 0.87 -2.53 -19.28
N LEU A 258 2.10 -2.08 -19.53
CA LEU A 258 3.01 -1.59 -18.50
C LEU A 258 3.12 -0.07 -18.58
N ALA A 259 2.64 0.64 -17.57
CA ALA A 259 2.76 2.09 -17.50
C ALA A 259 4.22 2.52 -17.26
N ASN A 260 4.67 3.55 -17.97
CA ASN A 260 6.01 4.11 -17.82
C ASN A 260 6.21 4.65 -16.38
N GLY A 261 7.27 4.18 -15.72
CA GLY A 261 7.53 4.53 -14.33
C GLY A 261 6.69 3.76 -13.30
N GLY A 262 6.06 2.66 -13.72
CA GLY A 262 5.28 1.80 -12.83
C GLY A 262 4.02 2.49 -12.28
N GLY A 263 3.57 2.05 -11.10
CA GLY A 263 2.38 2.64 -10.46
C GLY A 263 2.55 4.11 -10.09
N ALA A 264 3.74 4.50 -9.66
CA ALA A 264 4.06 5.90 -9.35
C ALA A 264 4.00 6.78 -10.60
N GLY A 265 4.59 6.33 -11.72
CA GLY A 265 4.50 7.03 -13.00
C GLY A 265 3.07 7.12 -13.52
N LEU A 266 2.30 6.04 -13.42
CA LEU A 266 0.89 6.00 -13.80
C LEU A 266 0.06 7.05 -13.04
N ILE A 267 0.23 7.14 -11.73
CA ILE A 267 -0.47 8.14 -10.90
C ILE A 267 -0.03 9.56 -11.24
N ALA A 268 1.27 9.81 -11.42
CA ALA A 268 1.76 11.13 -11.79
C ALA A 268 1.15 11.60 -13.12
N MET A 269 1.19 10.77 -14.16
CA MET A 269 0.62 11.08 -15.47
C MET A 269 -0.90 11.33 -15.41
N LEU A 270 -1.64 10.48 -14.65
CA LEU A 270 -3.09 10.68 -14.49
C LEU A 270 -3.41 11.96 -13.73
N LYS A 271 -2.67 12.26 -12.65
CA LYS A 271 -2.83 13.52 -11.90
C LYS A 271 -2.59 14.72 -12.80
N ASP A 272 -1.48 14.74 -13.52
CA ASP A 272 -1.18 15.82 -14.47
C ASP A 272 -2.29 15.97 -15.53
N SER A 273 -2.81 14.87 -16.03
CA SER A 273 -3.90 14.85 -17.03
C SER A 273 -5.19 15.48 -16.48
N VAL A 274 -5.61 15.15 -15.25
CA VAL A 274 -6.83 15.72 -14.66
C VAL A 274 -6.63 17.20 -14.30
N GLU A 275 -5.49 17.58 -13.75
CA GLU A 275 -5.17 18.97 -13.42
C GLU A 275 -5.08 19.87 -14.66
N ALA A 276 -4.45 19.38 -15.76
CA ALA A 276 -4.39 20.10 -17.04
C ALA A 276 -5.77 20.41 -17.61
N ARG A 277 -6.78 19.62 -17.27
CA ARG A 277 -8.19 19.80 -17.65
C ARG A 277 -9.00 20.63 -16.65
N GLY A 278 -8.33 21.19 -15.61
CA GLY A 278 -8.93 22.07 -14.62
C GLY A 278 -9.68 21.34 -13.51
N VAL A 279 -9.45 20.04 -13.31
CA VAL A 279 -9.94 19.32 -12.13
C VAL A 279 -9.12 19.75 -10.91
N LYS A 280 -9.78 20.14 -9.83
CA LYS A 280 -9.14 20.51 -8.57
C LYS A 280 -8.86 19.25 -7.75
N VAL A 281 -7.61 19.01 -7.39
CA VAL A 281 -7.18 17.92 -6.48
C VAL A 281 -6.81 18.51 -5.13
N ILE A 282 -7.51 18.09 -4.07
CA ILE A 282 -7.29 18.56 -2.70
C ILE A 282 -6.81 17.36 -1.88
N LEU A 283 -5.55 17.38 -1.50
CA LEU A 283 -4.90 16.39 -0.66
C LEU A 283 -5.01 16.76 0.82
N GLU A 284 -4.67 15.83 1.72
CA GLU A 284 -4.83 16.00 3.18
C GLU A 284 -6.23 16.46 3.57
N CYS A 285 -7.23 16.01 2.78
CA CYS A 285 -8.64 16.35 2.93
C CYS A 285 -9.43 15.06 3.15
N LYS A 286 -9.69 14.75 4.42
CA LYS A 286 -10.34 13.51 4.84
C LYS A 286 -11.86 13.64 4.77
N ALA A 287 -12.51 12.86 3.90
CA ALA A 287 -13.96 12.71 3.90
C ALA A 287 -14.45 12.08 5.21
N THR A 288 -15.50 12.64 5.80
CA THR A 288 -16.01 12.23 7.12
C THR A 288 -17.47 11.83 7.11
N GLU A 289 -18.29 12.38 6.18
CA GLU A 289 -19.73 12.12 6.13
C GLU A 289 -20.27 12.34 4.71
N LEU A 290 -21.13 11.45 4.21
CA LEU A 290 -21.93 11.71 3.02
C LEU A 290 -23.16 12.55 3.40
N VAL A 291 -23.40 13.64 2.68
CA VAL A 291 -24.53 14.54 2.91
C VAL A 291 -25.72 14.06 2.09
N THR A 292 -26.86 13.88 2.75
CA THR A 292 -28.10 13.46 2.09
C THR A 292 -29.19 14.55 2.21
N ASP A 293 -30.06 14.60 1.24
CA ASP A 293 -31.28 15.41 1.29
C ASP A 293 -32.45 14.68 2.01
N GLU A 294 -33.61 15.32 2.08
CA GLU A 294 -34.80 14.79 2.72
C GLU A 294 -35.34 13.51 2.03
N THR A 295 -34.95 13.22 0.80
CA THR A 295 -35.31 12.02 0.05
C THR A 295 -34.38 10.86 0.27
N GLY A 296 -33.24 11.10 0.92
CA GLY A 296 -32.14 10.16 1.08
C GLY A 296 -31.15 10.13 -0.10
N ALA A 297 -31.29 11.03 -1.08
CA ALA A 297 -30.32 11.18 -2.16
C ALA A 297 -29.04 11.82 -1.62
N VAL A 298 -27.87 11.33 -2.07
CA VAL A 298 -26.59 11.94 -1.74
C VAL A 298 -26.41 13.22 -2.55
N VAL A 299 -26.14 14.33 -1.85
CA VAL A 299 -26.01 15.68 -2.42
C VAL A 299 -24.68 16.34 -2.05
N GLY A 300 -23.71 15.55 -1.59
CA GLY A 300 -22.40 16.03 -1.26
C GLY A 300 -21.65 15.17 -0.26
N VAL A 301 -20.52 15.68 0.19
CA VAL A 301 -19.66 15.07 1.20
C VAL A 301 -19.06 16.13 2.11
N LYS A 302 -19.00 15.86 3.41
CA LYS A 302 -18.20 16.65 4.35
C LYS A 302 -16.79 16.06 4.43
N ALA A 303 -15.81 16.93 4.48
CA ALA A 303 -14.43 16.55 4.68
C ALA A 303 -13.72 17.57 5.58
N GLU A 304 -12.58 17.16 6.12
CA GLU A 304 -11.77 18.01 6.98
C GLU A 304 -10.30 18.00 6.55
N THR A 305 -9.69 19.17 6.67
CA THR A 305 -8.25 19.41 6.58
C THR A 305 -7.71 19.75 7.98
N ALA A 306 -6.45 20.13 8.08
CA ALA A 306 -5.86 20.63 9.33
C ALA A 306 -6.64 21.84 9.88
N ASP A 307 -7.10 22.75 9.00
CA ASP A 307 -7.62 24.07 9.36
C ASP A 307 -9.14 24.24 9.15
N GLU A 308 -9.74 23.41 8.30
CA GLU A 308 -11.12 23.60 7.83
C GLU A 308 -11.95 22.31 7.91
N ILE A 309 -13.26 22.50 8.12
CA ILE A 309 -14.31 21.53 7.79
C ILE A 309 -14.99 22.04 6.54
N ILE A 310 -14.91 21.27 5.45
CA ILE A 310 -15.42 21.67 4.13
C ILE A 310 -16.66 20.84 3.79
N THR A 311 -17.76 21.48 3.47
CA THR A 311 -18.91 20.81 2.86
C THR A 311 -18.83 20.95 1.35
N PHE A 312 -18.53 19.86 0.66
CA PHE A 312 -18.57 19.78 -0.80
C PHE A 312 -20.01 19.43 -1.23
N LYS A 313 -20.70 20.40 -1.83
CA LYS A 313 -22.00 20.17 -2.45
C LYS A 313 -21.81 19.64 -3.86
N ALA A 314 -22.48 18.54 -4.19
CA ALA A 314 -22.39 17.93 -5.52
C ALA A 314 -23.66 17.17 -5.86
N ASP A 315 -24.03 17.16 -7.14
CA ASP A 315 -25.14 16.36 -7.65
C ASP A 315 -24.79 14.86 -7.73
N SER A 316 -23.48 14.53 -7.76
CA SER A 316 -22.98 13.17 -7.75
C SER A 316 -21.68 13.05 -6.94
N VAL A 317 -21.56 12.00 -6.12
CA VAL A 317 -20.35 11.67 -5.34
C VAL A 317 -19.86 10.28 -5.77
N VAL A 318 -18.60 10.20 -6.20
CA VAL A 318 -17.94 8.94 -6.57
C VAL A 318 -17.00 8.52 -5.46
N MET A 319 -17.30 7.40 -4.80
CA MET A 319 -16.44 6.80 -3.78
C MET A 319 -15.38 5.92 -4.45
N ALA A 320 -14.10 6.28 -4.31
CA ALA A 320 -12.95 5.54 -4.82
C ALA A 320 -11.88 5.35 -3.73
N THR A 321 -12.34 5.06 -2.52
CA THR A 321 -11.59 5.15 -1.26
C THR A 321 -10.75 3.92 -0.93
N GLY A 322 -10.66 2.94 -1.84
CA GLY A 322 -9.95 1.68 -1.61
C GLY A 322 -10.68 0.73 -0.67
N GLY A 323 -9.95 -0.16 -0.02
CA GLY A 323 -10.48 -1.26 0.76
C GLY A 323 -10.36 -1.09 2.28
N ILE A 324 -10.35 -2.23 2.98
CA ILE A 324 -10.39 -2.31 4.46
C ILE A 324 -9.15 -2.97 5.07
N SER A 325 -8.19 -3.37 4.27
CA SER A 325 -7.10 -4.28 4.69
C SER A 325 -6.17 -3.76 5.80
N GLN A 326 -6.18 -2.45 6.08
CA GLN A 326 -5.45 -1.81 7.18
C GLN A 326 -6.33 -1.57 8.44
N ASN A 327 -7.58 -2.03 8.42
CA ASN A 327 -8.49 -1.89 9.56
C ASN A 327 -8.78 -3.27 10.16
N GLU A 328 -8.13 -3.58 11.28
CA GLU A 328 -8.22 -4.89 11.94
C GLU A 328 -9.67 -5.26 12.32
N GLU A 329 -10.48 -4.30 12.76
CA GLU A 329 -11.87 -4.55 13.15
C GLU A 329 -12.73 -4.93 11.93
N LEU A 330 -12.57 -4.22 10.81
CA LEU A 330 -13.28 -4.51 9.58
C LEU A 330 -12.79 -5.82 8.94
N VAL A 331 -11.48 -6.10 8.97
CA VAL A 331 -10.91 -7.38 8.54
C VAL A 331 -11.45 -8.52 9.39
N ALA A 332 -11.45 -8.40 10.71
CA ALA A 332 -12.01 -9.43 11.61
C ALA A 332 -13.50 -9.68 11.33
N LYS A 333 -14.26 -8.63 11.01
CA LYS A 333 -15.70 -8.72 10.73
C LYS A 333 -16.01 -9.32 9.37
N TYR A 334 -15.38 -8.83 8.31
CA TYR A 334 -15.74 -9.16 6.92
C TYR A 334 -14.82 -10.23 6.29
N SER A 335 -13.61 -10.42 6.79
CA SER A 335 -12.63 -11.38 6.31
C SER A 335 -12.01 -12.20 7.45
N PRO A 336 -12.82 -12.89 8.29
CA PRO A 336 -12.35 -13.51 9.54
C PRO A 336 -11.34 -14.64 9.34
N LYS A 337 -11.21 -15.19 8.12
CA LYS A 337 -10.18 -16.18 7.79
C LYS A 337 -8.78 -15.53 7.81
N LEU A 338 -8.69 -14.28 7.34
CA LEU A 338 -7.43 -13.54 7.27
C LEU A 338 -6.93 -13.08 8.62
N ASP A 339 -7.84 -12.58 9.45
CA ASP A 339 -7.52 -12.20 10.82
C ASP A 339 -6.78 -13.34 11.55
N ARG A 340 -7.28 -14.57 11.39
CA ARG A 340 -6.68 -15.77 12.00
C ARG A 340 -5.37 -16.22 11.35
N ALA A 341 -5.13 -15.83 10.11
CA ALA A 341 -3.93 -16.24 9.36
C ALA A 341 -2.69 -15.36 9.67
N GLY A 342 -2.82 -14.28 10.44
CA GLY A 342 -1.74 -13.35 10.72
C GLY A 342 -1.37 -12.53 9.48
N LEU A 343 -2.38 -12.00 8.78
CA LEU A 343 -2.19 -11.21 7.57
C LEU A 343 -1.27 -10.01 7.81
N VAL A 344 -0.32 -9.82 6.92
CA VAL A 344 0.47 -8.59 6.81
C VAL A 344 0.02 -7.85 5.55
N PRO A 345 -0.78 -6.77 5.66
CA PRO A 345 -1.23 -6.04 4.49
C PRO A 345 -0.08 -5.25 3.87
N THR A 346 0.07 -5.38 2.55
CA THR A 346 1.02 -4.60 1.72
C THR A 346 0.32 -3.51 0.90
N SER A 347 -0.97 -3.29 1.16
CA SER A 347 -1.74 -2.18 0.63
C SER A 347 -1.33 -0.84 1.26
N SER A 348 -1.77 0.26 0.64
CA SER A 348 -1.59 1.59 1.23
C SER A 348 -2.17 1.65 2.64
N VAL A 349 -1.49 2.36 3.53
CA VAL A 349 -1.97 2.66 4.89
C VAL A 349 -3.32 3.40 4.89
N SER A 350 -3.75 3.90 3.75
CA SER A 350 -5.05 4.56 3.56
C SER A 350 -6.25 3.60 3.49
N HIS A 351 -6.03 2.27 3.42
CA HIS A 351 -7.12 1.27 3.31
C HIS A 351 -7.79 0.98 4.66
N THR A 352 -8.28 2.01 5.32
CA THR A 352 -8.85 1.97 6.68
C THR A 352 -10.39 1.90 6.70
N GLY A 353 -11.04 1.92 5.50
CA GLY A 353 -12.47 1.58 5.36
C GLY A 353 -13.47 2.69 5.64
N GLU A 354 -13.06 3.94 5.91
CA GLU A 354 -14.00 5.02 6.23
C GLU A 354 -15.02 5.27 5.10
N GLY A 355 -14.56 5.19 3.83
CA GLY A 355 -15.48 5.34 2.69
C GLY A 355 -16.54 4.26 2.62
N PHE A 356 -16.15 3.03 2.97
CA PHE A 356 -17.08 1.90 3.07
C PHE A 356 -18.11 2.13 4.18
N GLU A 357 -17.68 2.55 5.37
CA GLU A 357 -18.58 2.83 6.49
C GLU A 357 -19.51 4.02 6.20
N MET A 358 -19.01 5.09 5.56
CA MET A 358 -19.85 6.23 5.13
C MET A 358 -20.95 5.79 4.14
N ALA A 359 -20.62 4.91 3.19
CA ALA A 359 -21.61 4.40 2.26
C ALA A 359 -22.66 3.52 2.95
N LEU A 360 -22.24 2.66 3.89
CA LEU A 360 -23.19 1.88 4.72
C LEU A 360 -24.12 2.77 5.55
N ALA A 361 -23.61 3.89 6.07
CA ALA A 361 -24.41 4.82 6.88
C ALA A 361 -25.57 5.46 6.10
N VAL A 362 -25.46 5.57 4.76
CA VAL A 362 -26.53 6.07 3.88
C VAL A 362 -27.34 4.92 3.24
N GLY A 363 -27.17 3.68 3.69
CA GLY A 363 -27.98 2.53 3.29
C GLY A 363 -27.44 1.71 2.14
N ALA A 364 -26.14 1.83 1.79
CA ALA A 364 -25.54 0.98 0.78
C ALA A 364 -25.61 -0.51 1.16
N GLY A 365 -25.85 -1.34 0.19
CA GLY A 365 -25.76 -2.79 0.31
C GLY A 365 -24.29 -3.23 0.35
N THR A 366 -24.02 -4.37 0.95
CA THR A 366 -22.68 -4.95 1.06
C THR A 366 -22.74 -6.47 0.95
N PHE A 367 -21.60 -7.09 0.95
CA PHE A 367 -21.42 -8.54 0.92
C PHE A 367 -21.22 -9.09 2.33
N ASP A 368 -21.78 -10.27 2.62
CA ASP A 368 -21.68 -10.89 3.95
C ASP A 368 -20.24 -11.26 4.31
N VAL A 369 -19.49 -11.75 3.30
CA VAL A 369 -18.08 -12.13 3.45
C VAL A 369 -17.30 -11.57 2.27
N PHE A 370 -16.22 -10.90 2.58
CA PHE A 370 -15.28 -10.44 1.57
C PHE A 370 -14.32 -11.57 1.21
N ALA A 371 -14.10 -11.74 -0.08
CA ALA A 371 -12.95 -12.53 -0.50
C ALA A 371 -11.68 -11.73 -0.22
N THR A 372 -10.62 -12.43 0.04
CA THR A 372 -9.32 -11.79 0.17
C THR A 372 -8.38 -12.50 -0.75
N PRO A 373 -8.30 -12.00 -1.99
CA PRO A 373 -7.35 -12.51 -2.92
C PRO A 373 -5.95 -12.26 -2.38
N LEU A 374 -5.32 -13.31 -1.89
CA LEU A 374 -3.95 -13.25 -1.44
C LEU A 374 -3.05 -13.17 -2.65
N PHE A 375 -2.07 -12.30 -2.55
CA PHE A 375 -1.14 -12.11 -3.64
C PHE A 375 0.16 -12.89 -3.41
N ASN A 376 0.66 -12.90 -2.17
CA ASN A 376 1.98 -13.43 -1.89
C ASN A 376 2.14 -13.79 -0.41
N THR A 377 3.36 -14.18 -0.08
CA THR A 377 3.83 -14.32 1.29
C THR A 377 4.91 -13.29 1.57
N THR A 378 4.99 -12.86 2.82
CA THR A 378 6.03 -11.97 3.30
C THR A 378 6.67 -12.55 4.57
N PHE A 379 7.89 -12.12 4.84
CA PHE A 379 8.57 -12.40 6.10
C PHE A 379 8.20 -11.35 7.14
N ASP A 380 8.66 -11.56 8.36
CA ASP A 380 8.49 -10.58 9.43
C ASP A 380 9.02 -9.21 8.95
N PRO A 381 8.25 -8.12 9.08
CA PRO A 381 8.70 -6.78 8.68
C PRO A 381 9.98 -6.30 9.38
N ALA A 382 10.30 -6.89 10.55
CA ALA A 382 11.55 -6.62 11.24
C ALA A 382 12.78 -7.24 10.55
N LEU A 383 12.58 -8.18 9.62
CA LEU A 383 13.65 -8.83 8.89
C LEU A 383 14.08 -7.96 7.70
N SER A 384 15.16 -7.22 7.85
CA SER A 384 15.76 -6.48 6.75
C SER A 384 16.36 -7.43 5.71
N ASP A 385 16.20 -7.08 4.42
CA ASP A 385 16.84 -7.76 3.28
C ASP A 385 16.41 -9.22 3.01
N ALA A 386 15.15 -9.56 3.32
CA ALA A 386 14.61 -10.92 3.15
C ALA A 386 14.33 -11.31 1.67
N ALA A 387 14.58 -10.44 0.69
CA ALA A 387 14.08 -10.55 -0.68
C ALA A 387 14.47 -11.85 -1.42
N GLY A 388 15.54 -12.53 -1.04
CA GLY A 388 15.97 -13.78 -1.66
C GLY A 388 15.52 -15.06 -0.94
N LEU A 389 15.05 -14.95 0.30
CA LEU A 389 14.84 -16.13 1.15
C LEU A 389 13.79 -17.11 0.61
N ALA A 390 12.68 -16.62 0.07
CA ALA A 390 11.62 -17.51 -0.45
C ALA A 390 12.11 -18.42 -1.58
N ILE A 391 12.99 -17.92 -2.45
CA ILE A 391 13.55 -18.66 -3.60
C ILE A 391 14.44 -19.83 -3.14
N TYR A 392 15.09 -19.67 -1.98
CA TYR A 392 16.04 -20.66 -1.43
C TYR A 392 15.41 -21.59 -0.39
N ALA A 393 14.08 -21.51 -0.16
CA ALA A 393 13.42 -22.34 0.83
C ALA A 393 13.61 -23.84 0.58
N GLN A 394 14.26 -24.52 1.55
CA GLN A 394 14.49 -25.95 1.45
C GLN A 394 13.24 -26.71 1.91
N LEU A 395 12.68 -26.40 3.06
CA LEU A 395 11.52 -27.07 3.64
C LEU A 395 10.53 -26.08 4.23
N GLY A 396 9.25 -26.20 3.92
CA GLY A 396 8.15 -25.42 4.49
C GLY A 396 7.33 -26.25 5.48
N VAL A 397 7.05 -25.71 6.67
CA VAL A 397 6.24 -26.39 7.68
C VAL A 397 5.26 -25.45 8.35
N ASN A 398 4.06 -25.96 8.65
CA ASN A 398 3.03 -25.24 9.41
C ASN A 398 3.34 -25.21 10.93
N ALA A 399 2.46 -24.58 11.71
CA ALA A 399 2.57 -24.47 13.17
C ALA A 399 2.63 -25.84 13.90
N ASN A 400 2.25 -26.92 13.25
CA ASN A 400 2.35 -28.27 13.80
C ASN A 400 3.68 -28.97 13.46
N GLY A 401 4.59 -28.31 12.70
CA GLY A 401 5.84 -28.90 12.24
C GLY A 401 5.66 -29.90 11.08
N VAL A 402 4.56 -29.78 10.33
CA VAL A 402 4.20 -30.69 9.22
C VAL A 402 4.31 -29.92 7.90
N ARG A 403 4.93 -30.56 6.91
CA ARG A 403 4.99 -30.08 5.53
C ARG A 403 3.60 -30.08 4.91
N PHE A 404 3.25 -29.09 4.11
CA PHE A 404 1.90 -28.91 3.58
C PHE A 404 1.86 -28.54 2.08
N GLY A 405 3.02 -28.41 1.40
CA GLY A 405 3.05 -28.01 0.01
C GLY A 405 4.43 -28.08 -0.62
N ASN A 406 4.48 -27.66 -1.88
CA ASN A 406 5.71 -27.57 -2.67
C ASN A 406 6.31 -26.17 -2.51
N GLU A 407 7.43 -26.05 -1.82
CA GLU A 407 8.10 -24.77 -1.54
C GLU A 407 8.63 -24.09 -2.80
N ALA A 408 8.98 -24.86 -3.84
CA ALA A 408 9.43 -24.33 -5.13
C ALA A 408 8.31 -23.59 -5.89
N ALA A 409 7.06 -23.79 -5.49
CA ALA A 409 5.92 -23.05 -6.00
C ALA A 409 6.04 -21.54 -5.70
N ALA A 410 6.74 -21.14 -4.64
CA ALA A 410 7.00 -19.75 -4.33
C ALA A 410 8.00 -19.07 -5.29
N ALA A 411 8.70 -19.85 -6.14
CA ALA A 411 9.70 -19.33 -7.07
C ALA A 411 9.13 -18.89 -8.43
N GLY A 412 7.81 -19.12 -8.68
CA GLY A 412 7.16 -18.78 -9.95
C GLY A 412 5.88 -17.97 -9.75
N TRP A 413 5.66 -16.95 -10.58
CA TRP A 413 4.46 -16.10 -10.52
C TRP A 413 3.15 -16.89 -10.61
N ASP A 414 3.13 -17.97 -11.41
CA ASP A 414 1.97 -18.84 -11.58
C ASP A 414 1.64 -19.70 -10.35
N THR A 415 2.59 -19.85 -9.45
CA THR A 415 2.49 -20.74 -8.30
C THR A 415 2.36 -19.98 -6.98
N MET A 416 2.74 -18.69 -6.95
CA MET A 416 2.64 -17.86 -5.74
C MET A 416 1.20 -17.73 -5.22
N ASP A 417 0.23 -17.59 -6.13
CA ASP A 417 -1.19 -17.46 -5.78
C ASP A 417 -1.74 -18.68 -5.03
N HIS A 418 -1.24 -19.87 -5.36
CA HIS A 418 -1.75 -21.10 -4.75
C HIS A 418 -1.26 -21.28 -3.32
N THR A 419 0.04 -21.07 -3.09
CA THR A 419 0.62 -21.29 -1.77
C THR A 419 -0.04 -20.39 -0.73
N ALA A 420 -0.37 -19.16 -1.07
CA ALA A 420 -1.02 -18.24 -0.15
C ALA A 420 -2.50 -18.59 0.09
N SER A 421 -3.26 -18.92 -0.95
CA SER A 421 -4.66 -19.35 -0.82
C SER A 421 -4.80 -20.68 -0.07
N ASP A 422 -3.99 -21.67 -0.42
CA ASP A 422 -4.01 -22.99 0.21
C ASP A 422 -3.66 -22.91 1.70
N MET A 423 -2.67 -22.10 2.06
CA MET A 423 -2.28 -21.90 3.45
C MET A 423 -3.42 -21.39 4.33
N ILE A 424 -4.22 -20.46 3.83
CA ILE A 424 -5.33 -19.89 4.60
C ILE A 424 -6.51 -20.84 4.68
N GLN A 425 -6.85 -21.47 3.56
CA GLN A 425 -8.00 -22.41 3.52
C GLN A 425 -7.76 -23.60 4.43
N ASP A 426 -6.54 -24.13 4.47
CA ASP A 426 -6.16 -25.28 5.25
C ASP A 426 -5.72 -24.95 6.68
N GLY A 427 -5.68 -23.67 7.05
CA GLY A 427 -5.27 -23.23 8.37
C GLY A 427 -3.76 -23.40 8.64
N ASN A 428 -2.93 -23.42 7.59
CA ASN A 428 -1.49 -23.61 7.71
C ASN A 428 -0.72 -22.31 8.00
N ALA A 429 -1.34 -21.14 7.79
CA ALA A 429 -0.69 -19.85 8.05
C ALA A 429 -0.86 -19.41 9.53
N PRO A 430 0.13 -18.70 10.10
CA PRO A 430 1.47 -18.49 9.56
C PRO A 430 2.30 -19.78 9.58
N PHE A 431 3.33 -19.86 8.74
CA PHE A 431 4.17 -21.04 8.60
C PHE A 431 5.65 -20.67 8.64
N TRP A 432 6.57 -21.63 8.49
CA TRP A 432 8.01 -21.38 8.47
C TRP A 432 8.66 -21.99 7.24
N TYR A 433 9.61 -21.26 6.66
CA TYR A 433 10.62 -21.82 5.79
C TYR A 433 11.85 -22.16 6.60
N ILE A 434 12.36 -23.39 6.40
CA ILE A 434 13.54 -23.92 7.06
C ILE A 434 14.70 -23.98 6.08
N TYR A 435 15.86 -23.57 6.55
CA TYR A 435 17.14 -23.52 5.83
C TYR A 435 18.22 -24.19 6.66
N ASP A 436 19.26 -24.67 5.99
CA ASP A 436 20.52 -25.01 6.63
C ASP A 436 21.62 -23.99 6.25
N SER A 437 22.81 -24.12 6.86
CA SER A 437 23.91 -23.19 6.65
C SER A 437 24.74 -23.46 5.36
N SER A 438 24.27 -24.31 4.47
CA SER A 438 25.03 -24.69 3.26
C SER A 438 25.01 -23.63 2.15
N ASP A 439 24.08 -22.68 2.17
CA ASP A 439 23.96 -21.64 1.14
C ASP A 439 24.56 -20.32 1.63
N GLU A 440 25.77 -20.02 1.15
CA GLU A 440 26.51 -18.80 1.55
C GLU A 440 25.81 -17.50 1.13
N ALA A 441 24.95 -17.55 0.11
CA ALA A 441 24.27 -16.36 -0.40
C ALA A 441 23.26 -15.75 0.60
N ILE A 442 22.66 -16.60 1.44
CA ILE A 442 21.62 -16.18 2.41
C ILE A 442 22.11 -16.24 3.87
N ASN A 443 23.28 -16.85 4.13
CA ASN A 443 23.76 -17.04 5.50
C ASN A 443 23.91 -15.73 6.29
N ALA A 444 24.33 -14.64 5.65
CA ALA A 444 24.48 -13.35 6.32
C ALA A 444 23.14 -12.82 6.84
N VAL A 445 22.07 -12.97 6.05
CA VAL A 445 20.71 -12.56 6.43
C VAL A 445 20.17 -13.47 7.53
N LEU A 446 20.39 -14.79 7.44
CA LEU A 446 19.94 -15.75 8.44
C LEU A 446 20.61 -15.52 9.80
N GLU A 447 21.92 -15.27 9.82
CA GLU A 447 22.66 -14.98 11.05
C GLU A 447 22.28 -13.64 11.66
N ALA A 448 22.10 -12.59 10.85
CA ALA A 448 21.67 -11.28 11.31
C ALA A 448 20.27 -11.36 11.96
N GLY A 449 19.30 -11.96 11.27
CA GLY A 449 17.96 -12.13 11.81
C GLY A 449 17.89 -13.03 13.04
N ALA A 450 18.79 -14.04 13.14
CA ALA A 450 18.90 -14.86 14.35
C ALA A 450 19.49 -14.07 15.53
N ALA A 451 20.48 -13.21 15.28
CA ALA A 451 21.06 -12.34 16.32
C ALA A 451 20.04 -11.30 16.84
N GLU A 452 19.13 -10.85 15.99
CA GLU A 452 18.02 -9.94 16.34
C GLU A 452 16.83 -10.67 16.97
N GLY A 453 16.83 -12.02 16.99
CA GLY A 453 15.73 -12.83 17.54
C GLY A 453 14.49 -12.93 16.63
N VAL A 454 14.59 -12.51 15.37
CA VAL A 454 13.52 -12.58 14.36
C VAL A 454 13.49 -13.95 13.68
N ILE A 455 14.66 -14.58 13.53
CA ILE A 455 14.82 -15.91 12.93
C ILE A 455 15.15 -16.94 14.04
N ALA A 456 14.41 -18.04 14.09
CA ALA A 456 14.74 -19.13 14.98
C ALA A 456 15.96 -19.89 14.47
N LYS A 457 16.92 -20.23 15.37
CA LYS A 457 18.15 -20.94 15.07
C LYS A 457 18.31 -22.14 15.99
N GLY A 458 18.86 -23.24 15.49
CA GLY A 458 19.18 -24.43 16.29
C GLY A 458 20.33 -25.23 15.70
N GLU A 459 21.17 -25.81 16.55
CA GLU A 459 22.26 -26.71 16.12
C GLU A 459 21.74 -28.09 15.72
N THR A 460 20.53 -28.44 16.16
CA THR A 460 19.82 -29.65 15.74
C THR A 460 18.37 -29.29 15.37
N ILE A 461 17.69 -30.21 14.66
CA ILE A 461 16.27 -30.03 14.29
C ILE A 461 15.37 -30.01 15.54
N GLU A 462 15.72 -30.74 16.58
CA GLU A 462 15.00 -30.75 17.85
C GLU A 462 15.13 -29.39 18.56
N GLU A 463 16.31 -28.81 18.58
CA GLU A 463 16.56 -27.48 19.14
C GLU A 463 15.82 -26.42 18.31
N LEU A 464 15.90 -26.49 16.99
CA LEU A 464 15.16 -25.61 16.09
C LEU A 464 13.66 -25.66 16.37
N ALA A 465 13.09 -26.88 16.51
CA ALA A 465 11.66 -27.05 16.81
C ALA A 465 11.24 -26.37 18.11
N LEU A 466 12.08 -26.45 19.16
CA LEU A 466 11.83 -25.78 20.43
C LEU A 466 11.84 -24.25 20.27
N ASN A 467 12.79 -23.71 19.52
CA ASN A 467 12.93 -22.27 19.27
C ASN A 467 11.82 -21.72 18.34
N MET A 468 11.28 -22.57 17.46
CA MET A 468 10.10 -22.27 16.64
C MET A 468 8.78 -22.39 17.41
N HIS A 469 8.78 -23.02 18.59
CA HIS A 469 7.57 -23.38 19.34
C HIS A 469 6.63 -24.31 18.57
N VAL A 470 7.17 -25.28 17.79
CA VAL A 470 6.41 -26.29 17.07
C VAL A 470 6.57 -27.70 17.72
N TYR A 471 5.71 -28.64 17.32
CA TYR A 471 5.80 -30.00 17.86
C TYR A 471 7.07 -30.69 17.36
N THR A 472 8.04 -30.89 18.24
CA THR A 472 9.37 -31.47 17.92
C THR A 472 9.27 -32.80 17.19
N ALA A 473 8.41 -33.73 17.65
CA ALA A 473 8.27 -35.05 17.04
C ALA A 473 7.77 -34.98 15.58
N ASN A 474 6.91 -34.02 15.28
CA ASN A 474 6.41 -33.81 13.92
C ASN A 474 7.51 -33.23 13.03
N LEU A 475 8.21 -32.20 13.52
CA LEU A 475 9.28 -31.56 12.74
C LEU A 475 10.42 -32.55 12.43
N VAL A 476 10.85 -33.36 13.38
CA VAL A 476 11.87 -34.41 13.16
C VAL A 476 11.40 -35.40 12.08
N LYS A 477 10.16 -35.89 12.18
CA LYS A 477 9.59 -36.80 11.17
C LYS A 477 9.52 -36.16 9.79
N THR A 478 9.12 -34.89 9.72
CA THR A 478 9.02 -34.12 8.47
C THR A 478 10.41 -33.93 7.85
N TYR A 479 11.39 -33.54 8.67
CA TYR A 479 12.79 -33.39 8.26
C TYR A 479 13.38 -34.70 7.69
N GLU A 480 13.18 -35.84 8.38
CA GLU A 480 13.64 -37.15 7.92
C GLU A 480 13.00 -37.54 6.57
N ALA A 481 11.69 -37.34 6.43
CA ALA A 481 10.97 -37.62 5.19
C ALA A 481 11.44 -36.73 4.03
N TYR A 482 11.63 -35.44 4.28
CA TYR A 482 12.14 -34.49 3.30
C TYR A 482 13.56 -34.86 2.83
N ASN A 483 14.46 -35.17 3.76
CA ASN A 483 15.83 -35.58 3.41
C ASN A 483 15.88 -36.91 2.67
N ALA A 484 14.97 -37.85 2.98
CA ALA A 484 14.84 -39.09 2.21
C ALA A 484 14.40 -38.83 0.76
N ALA A 485 13.45 -37.92 0.55
CA ALA A 485 13.02 -37.49 -0.78
C ALA A 485 14.15 -36.77 -1.54
N ALA A 486 14.88 -35.89 -0.86
CA ALA A 486 16.03 -35.20 -1.45
C ALA A 486 17.15 -36.17 -1.87
N ALA A 487 17.42 -37.18 -1.05
CA ALA A 487 18.38 -38.21 -1.38
C ALA A 487 17.93 -39.11 -2.54
N ALA A 488 16.62 -39.34 -2.68
CA ALA A 488 16.06 -40.07 -3.82
C ALA A 488 15.99 -39.21 -5.10
N GLY A 489 16.10 -37.89 -5.01
CA GLY A 489 15.93 -36.95 -6.12
C GLY A 489 14.48 -36.84 -6.62
N GLU A 490 13.52 -37.28 -5.81
CA GLU A 490 12.09 -37.30 -6.14
C GLU A 490 11.25 -36.97 -4.91
N ASP A 491 10.37 -35.98 -5.04
CA ASP A 491 9.36 -35.64 -4.04
C ASP A 491 8.00 -36.18 -4.47
N ALA A 492 7.69 -37.42 -4.07
CA ALA A 492 6.44 -38.09 -4.42
C ALA A 492 5.22 -37.51 -3.69
N GLU A 493 5.40 -36.75 -2.62
CA GLU A 493 4.32 -36.21 -1.81
C GLU A 493 3.78 -34.89 -2.35
N PHE A 494 4.65 -33.95 -2.70
CA PHE A 494 4.25 -32.61 -3.15
C PHE A 494 4.81 -32.21 -4.52
N GLY A 495 5.60 -33.07 -5.17
CA GLY A 495 6.10 -32.85 -6.52
C GLY A 495 7.12 -31.72 -6.66
N LYS A 496 7.89 -31.42 -5.61
CA LYS A 496 8.96 -30.42 -5.68
C LYS A 496 10.00 -30.85 -6.72
N PRO A 497 10.30 -30.02 -7.74
CA PRO A 497 11.24 -30.39 -8.78
C PRO A 497 12.63 -30.72 -8.21
N ALA A 498 13.30 -31.75 -8.75
CA ALA A 498 14.59 -32.25 -8.25
C ALA A 498 15.67 -31.15 -8.16
N MET A 499 15.64 -30.16 -9.06
CA MET A 499 16.58 -29.03 -9.05
C MET A 499 16.46 -28.14 -7.81
N PHE A 500 15.30 -28.12 -7.16
CA PHE A 500 15.03 -27.37 -5.92
C PHE A 500 15.02 -28.25 -4.66
N LEU A 501 15.13 -29.56 -4.83
CA LEU A 501 15.07 -30.52 -3.74
C LEU A 501 16.44 -30.71 -3.08
N LYS A 502 16.85 -29.70 -2.31
CA LYS A 502 18.14 -29.67 -1.62
C LYS A 502 18.00 -30.28 -0.22
N PRO A 503 18.88 -31.21 0.21
CA PRO A 503 18.81 -31.78 1.55
C PRO A 503 19.22 -30.75 2.61
N LEU A 504 18.62 -30.87 3.79
CA LEU A 504 18.96 -30.11 5.00
C LEU A 504 19.99 -30.91 5.80
N THR A 505 21.28 -30.58 5.70
CA THR A 505 22.33 -31.42 6.31
C THR A 505 23.41 -30.63 7.05
N ALA A 506 23.49 -29.32 6.87
CA ALA A 506 24.54 -28.47 7.41
C ALA A 506 24.00 -27.60 8.57
N ALA A 507 24.32 -27.98 9.80
CA ALA A 507 24.04 -27.13 10.96
C ALA A 507 24.87 -25.82 10.93
N PRO A 508 24.41 -24.72 11.56
CA PRO A 508 23.11 -24.58 12.20
C PRO A 508 21.94 -24.54 11.20
N PHE A 509 20.74 -24.86 11.72
CA PHE A 509 19.48 -24.75 11.00
C PHE A 509 18.76 -23.48 11.40
N TYR A 510 18.01 -22.89 10.45
CA TYR A 510 17.26 -21.66 10.64
C TYR A 510 15.82 -21.82 10.23
N ALA A 511 14.89 -21.16 10.93
CA ALA A 511 13.50 -21.08 10.53
C ALA A 511 13.03 -19.65 10.50
N VAL A 512 12.55 -19.23 9.33
CA VAL A 512 12.02 -17.90 9.08
C VAL A 512 10.51 -17.97 9.02
N LYS A 513 9.83 -17.18 9.85
CA LYS A 513 8.37 -17.13 9.88
C LYS A 513 7.83 -16.37 8.67
N VAL A 514 6.79 -16.93 8.07
CA VAL A 514 6.20 -16.45 6.82
C VAL A 514 4.71 -16.18 7.06
N TYR A 515 4.26 -15.05 6.57
CA TYR A 515 2.89 -14.56 6.68
C TYR A 515 2.26 -14.37 5.30
N PRO A 516 0.95 -14.59 5.16
CA PRO A 516 0.24 -14.23 3.94
C PRO A 516 0.15 -12.72 3.79
N THR A 517 0.19 -12.23 2.55
CA THR A 517 -0.02 -10.82 2.24
C THR A 517 -1.20 -10.60 1.32
N THR A 518 -1.77 -9.40 1.38
CA THR A 518 -2.73 -8.92 0.39
C THR A 518 -2.43 -7.49 0.02
N PHE A 519 -2.66 -7.14 -1.25
CA PHE A 519 -2.67 -5.75 -1.70
C PHE A 519 -3.99 -5.05 -1.42
N GLY A 520 -5.01 -5.78 -0.97
CA GLY A 520 -6.32 -5.25 -0.68
C GLY A 520 -7.35 -6.34 -0.39
N SER A 521 -8.61 -5.94 -0.32
CA SER A 521 -9.78 -6.81 -0.09
C SER A 521 -10.65 -6.89 -1.34
N ALA A 522 -11.38 -7.99 -1.52
CA ALA A 522 -12.41 -8.10 -2.53
C ALA A 522 -13.79 -8.10 -1.86
N GLY A 523 -14.41 -6.93 -1.80
CA GLY A 523 -15.63 -6.71 -1.04
C GLY A 523 -16.26 -5.36 -1.34
N GLY A 524 -16.66 -4.69 -0.27
CA GLY A 524 -17.16 -3.32 -0.29
C GLY A 524 -18.66 -3.22 -0.50
N VAL A 525 -19.11 -2.21 -1.25
CA VAL A 525 -20.52 -1.92 -1.48
C VAL A 525 -21.04 -2.56 -2.77
N THR A 526 -22.34 -2.83 -2.81
CA THR A 526 -23.02 -3.29 -4.03
C THR A 526 -23.27 -2.14 -4.99
N THR A 527 -23.08 -2.40 -6.30
CA THR A 527 -23.25 -1.40 -7.35
C THR A 527 -23.88 -2.00 -8.60
N THR A 528 -24.41 -1.15 -9.46
CA THR A 528 -24.72 -1.49 -10.87
C THR A 528 -23.42 -1.59 -11.70
N GLU A 529 -23.50 -2.01 -12.96
CA GLU A 529 -22.32 -2.15 -13.86
C GLU A 529 -21.64 -0.82 -14.16
N ASP A 530 -22.38 0.28 -14.13
CA ASP A 530 -21.88 1.65 -14.33
C ASP A 530 -21.56 2.37 -13.01
N GLY A 531 -21.45 1.62 -11.90
CA GLY A 531 -20.92 2.09 -10.63
C GLY A 531 -21.92 2.79 -9.71
N ARG A 532 -23.24 2.88 -10.05
CA ARG A 532 -24.24 3.41 -9.10
C ARG A 532 -24.35 2.51 -7.89
N VAL A 533 -24.22 3.07 -6.69
CA VAL A 533 -24.34 2.30 -5.44
C VAL A 533 -25.80 1.89 -5.24
N THR A 534 -26.00 0.64 -4.81
CA THR A 534 -27.33 0.10 -4.54
C THR A 534 -27.52 -0.21 -3.06
N THR A 535 -28.78 -0.23 -2.62
CA THR A 535 -29.16 -0.79 -1.32
C THR A 535 -29.02 -2.31 -1.32
N GLN A 536 -29.17 -2.95 -0.15
CA GLN A 536 -29.19 -4.43 -0.08
C GLN A 536 -30.33 -5.05 -0.89
N ALA A 537 -31.42 -4.31 -1.16
CA ALA A 537 -32.53 -4.75 -2.00
C ALA A 537 -32.27 -4.57 -3.52
N GLY A 538 -31.17 -3.90 -3.90
CA GLY A 538 -30.82 -3.62 -5.28
C GLY A 538 -31.32 -2.27 -5.80
N ASP A 539 -31.97 -1.45 -4.99
CA ASP A 539 -32.43 -0.12 -5.38
C ASP A 539 -31.24 0.84 -5.45
N VAL A 540 -31.16 1.69 -6.46
CA VAL A 540 -30.09 2.68 -6.62
C VAL A 540 -30.23 3.80 -5.58
N ILE A 541 -29.12 4.13 -4.90
CA ILE A 541 -28.99 5.31 -4.06
C ILE A 541 -28.63 6.49 -4.96
N SER A 542 -29.57 7.42 -5.13
CA SER A 542 -29.39 8.58 -6.02
C SER A 542 -28.20 9.43 -5.58
N GLY A 543 -27.38 9.86 -6.55
CA GLY A 543 -26.22 10.72 -6.34
C GLY A 543 -24.98 10.00 -5.76
N LEU A 544 -25.02 8.67 -5.55
CA LEU A 544 -23.90 7.92 -5.00
C LEU A 544 -23.37 6.86 -5.97
N TYR A 545 -22.05 6.90 -6.21
CA TYR A 545 -21.31 5.99 -7.09
C TYR A 545 -20.12 5.39 -6.34
N ALA A 546 -19.65 4.22 -6.80
CA ALA A 546 -18.43 3.60 -6.28
C ALA A 546 -17.64 2.91 -7.39
N ALA A 547 -16.31 3.01 -7.31
CA ALA A 547 -15.40 2.36 -8.27
C ALA A 547 -14.11 1.91 -7.60
N GLY A 548 -13.52 0.85 -8.12
CA GLY A 548 -12.28 0.28 -7.60
C GLY A 548 -12.51 -0.72 -6.48
N GLU A 549 -11.55 -0.80 -5.56
CA GLU A 549 -11.55 -1.84 -4.52
C GLU A 549 -12.78 -1.79 -3.61
N ILE A 550 -13.33 -0.61 -3.37
CA ILE A 550 -14.56 -0.43 -2.55
C ILE A 550 -15.79 -1.15 -3.13
N SER A 551 -15.74 -1.68 -4.36
CA SER A 551 -16.88 -2.37 -5.00
C SER A 551 -16.44 -3.51 -5.92
N ASN A 552 -15.40 -4.26 -5.57
CA ASN A 552 -14.75 -5.22 -6.45
C ASN A 552 -15.09 -6.70 -6.19
N ARG A 553 -15.98 -7.03 -5.23
CA ARG A 553 -16.34 -8.43 -4.89
C ARG A 553 -16.82 -9.25 -6.10
N TYR A 554 -17.42 -8.58 -7.07
CA TYR A 554 -17.96 -9.21 -8.27
C TYR A 554 -16.92 -9.93 -9.14
N PHE A 555 -15.63 -9.59 -9.01
CA PHE A 555 -14.58 -10.06 -9.92
C PHE A 555 -13.77 -11.24 -9.36
N TYR A 556 -13.83 -11.48 -8.07
CA TYR A 556 -12.98 -12.47 -7.40
C TYR A 556 -13.78 -13.49 -6.61
N ASN A 557 -13.33 -14.73 -6.66
CA ASN A 557 -13.67 -15.73 -5.66
C ASN A 557 -12.69 -15.59 -4.48
N GLU A 558 -11.64 -16.42 -4.43
CA GLU A 558 -10.61 -16.36 -3.38
C GLU A 558 -9.21 -16.08 -3.98
N ASN A 559 -9.04 -16.30 -5.28
CA ASN A 559 -7.73 -16.15 -5.93
C ASN A 559 -7.56 -14.78 -6.58
N TYR A 560 -6.38 -14.20 -6.37
CA TYR A 560 -5.95 -13.00 -7.09
C TYR A 560 -5.62 -13.34 -8.55
N ILE A 561 -5.91 -12.43 -9.45
CA ILE A 561 -5.50 -12.50 -10.85
C ILE A 561 -4.44 -11.42 -11.06
N LEU A 562 -3.23 -11.84 -11.41
CA LEU A 562 -2.10 -10.94 -11.59
C LEU A 562 -2.42 -9.80 -12.59
N ALA A 563 -2.02 -8.59 -12.25
CA ALA A 563 -2.21 -7.37 -13.05
C ALA A 563 -3.68 -6.98 -13.36
N ALA A 564 -4.66 -7.71 -12.80
CA ALA A 564 -6.07 -7.45 -13.09
C ALA A 564 -6.57 -6.14 -12.48
N SER A 565 -6.22 -5.87 -11.22
CA SER A 565 -6.84 -4.81 -10.43
C SER A 565 -6.74 -3.42 -11.06
N LEU A 566 -5.57 -3.02 -11.57
CA LEU A 566 -5.42 -1.68 -12.14
C LEU A 566 -6.25 -1.50 -13.42
N GLY A 567 -6.29 -2.50 -14.30
CA GLY A 567 -7.12 -2.47 -15.51
C GLY A 567 -8.62 -2.46 -15.20
N LEU A 568 -9.07 -3.29 -14.24
CA LEU A 568 -10.46 -3.32 -13.78
C LEU A 568 -10.84 -1.99 -13.13
N TYR A 569 -10.02 -1.48 -12.21
CA TYR A 569 -10.36 -0.29 -11.41
C TYR A 569 -10.36 0.99 -12.25
N SER A 570 -9.45 1.13 -13.23
CA SER A 570 -9.50 2.24 -14.18
C SER A 570 -10.76 2.17 -15.06
N THR A 571 -11.15 0.96 -15.51
CA THR A 571 -12.38 0.75 -16.29
C THR A 571 -13.64 1.06 -15.47
N MET A 572 -13.70 0.59 -14.22
CA MET A 572 -14.79 0.92 -13.29
C MET A 572 -14.86 2.43 -13.04
N GLY A 573 -13.72 3.07 -12.78
CA GLY A 573 -13.64 4.53 -12.60
C GLY A 573 -14.16 5.29 -13.81
N ARG A 574 -13.70 4.93 -15.01
CA ARG A 574 -14.16 5.53 -16.26
C ARG A 574 -15.67 5.42 -16.43
N ARG A 575 -16.27 4.24 -16.18
CA ARG A 575 -17.73 4.03 -16.25
C ARG A 575 -18.48 4.85 -15.20
N ALA A 576 -18.05 4.79 -13.95
CA ALA A 576 -18.68 5.50 -12.86
C ALA A 576 -18.61 7.03 -13.04
N GLY A 577 -17.48 7.56 -13.50
CA GLY A 577 -17.32 8.98 -13.79
C GLY A 577 -18.23 9.47 -14.90
N ALA A 578 -18.35 8.70 -15.99
CA ALA A 578 -19.26 9.02 -17.08
C ALA A 578 -20.73 9.03 -16.60
N ALA A 579 -21.16 8.02 -15.84
CA ALA A 579 -22.51 7.93 -15.30
C ALA A 579 -22.81 9.07 -14.29
N ALA A 580 -21.84 9.37 -13.41
CA ALA A 580 -21.97 10.46 -12.44
C ALA A 580 -22.14 11.82 -13.13
N ALA A 581 -21.35 12.10 -14.18
CA ALA A 581 -21.48 13.33 -14.95
C ALA A 581 -22.81 13.44 -15.69
N GLN A 582 -23.26 12.35 -16.33
CA GLN A 582 -24.55 12.32 -17.03
C GLN A 582 -25.72 12.63 -16.08
N ASP A 583 -25.73 12.03 -14.90
CA ASP A 583 -26.81 12.25 -13.93
C ASP A 583 -26.73 13.66 -13.29
N ALA A 584 -25.52 14.18 -13.03
CA ALA A 584 -25.34 15.53 -12.50
C ALA A 584 -25.81 16.61 -13.51
N LEU A 585 -25.45 16.47 -14.78
CA LEU A 585 -25.80 17.44 -15.82
C LEU A 585 -27.28 17.32 -16.31
N ALA A 586 -27.97 16.26 -15.93
CA ALA A 586 -29.39 16.07 -16.24
C ALA A 586 -30.33 16.76 -15.24
N LYS A 587 -29.80 17.22 -14.09
CA LYS A 587 -30.58 17.95 -13.06
C LYS A 587 -30.67 19.44 -13.39
#